data_a21f30fc0a9750950b6175dd25b1704c
#
_entry.id   a21f30fc0a9750950b6175dd25b1704c
#
_cell.length_a   1.000
_cell.length_b   1.000
_cell.length_c   1.000
_cell.angle_alpha   90.00
_cell.angle_beta   90.00
_cell.angle_gamma   90.00
#
_symmetry.space_group_name_H-M   'P 1'
#
loop_
_entity.id
_entity.type
_entity.pdbx_description
1 polymer ?
#
loop_
_entity_poly.entity_id
_entity_poly.type
_entity_poly.pdbx_seq_one_letter_code
_entity_poly.pdbx_strand_id
1 'polypeptide(L)'
;MNDLKTKRSTIKTIACCALLVSATGLSGIASAQTKLKWAHVYETSEPFHKWSVWAGDEIKKRTNGKYEVQVFPASTLGKEADINQGLTLGSVDIILSGASFAGNTYKPLAVTYFPFIFRDAEHLLKYAKSDVFKELAKGYDDKSGNHITALNYYGARHVTSSAAKPVTKPEDMKGLKIRVPDAPAYLAFPKSLGANATPIAFAEVYLALQNGTVDAQENPLPTIEAKKFFEVQKNISLTGHIIDSLLTITSGQLWAKLSADEKKIFSDVMQEAAEKTGREIIASEVRLAEEFKKKGNNVITVDKNAFREAVLKNTKPTDHGYRQQDYDRITAIK
;
A
#
# COMPACT_ATOMS: atom_id res chain seq x y z
N MET A 1 92.05 32.68 -20.96
CA MET A 1 91.33 32.77 -19.70
C MET A 1 89.85 32.89 -20.10
N ASN A 2 89.15 31.85 -20.16
CA ASN A 2 87.70 31.63 -20.23
C ASN A 2 87.47 30.18 -20.70
N ASP A 3 87.16 29.31 -19.79
CA ASP A 3 86.41 28.09 -20.07
C ASP A 3 86.40 27.22 -18.81
N LEU A 4 85.44 27.44 -17.94
CA LEU A 4 85.15 26.51 -16.84
C LEU A 4 83.89 26.91 -16.09
N LYS A 5 82.75 27.13 -16.76
CA LYS A 5 81.48 27.36 -16.10
C LYS A 5 80.21 26.77 -16.78
N THR A 6 80.38 25.74 -17.59
CA THR A 6 79.18 25.20 -18.33
C THR A 6 78.99 23.69 -18.19
N LYS A 7 79.31 23.06 -17.02
CA LYS A 7 79.08 21.63 -16.85
C LYS A 7 78.46 21.24 -15.50
N ARG A 8 77.69 22.14 -14.81
CA ARG A 8 77.06 21.80 -13.54
C ARG A 8 75.54 22.06 -13.49
N SER A 9 74.91 22.29 -14.66
CA SER A 9 73.44 22.62 -14.70
C SER A 9 72.52 21.53 -15.29
N THR A 10 73.09 20.41 -15.82
CA THR A 10 72.30 19.44 -16.58
C THR A 10 71.94 18.14 -15.79
N ILE A 11 72.33 18.02 -14.52
CA ILE A 11 72.09 16.77 -13.75
C ILE A 11 71.01 16.93 -12.66
N LYS A 12 70.48 18.16 -12.45
CA LYS A 12 69.41 18.37 -11.43
C LYS A 12 68.00 18.38 -11.99
N THR A 13 67.78 18.26 -13.31
CA THR A 13 66.45 18.38 -13.92
C THR A 13 65.84 17.02 -14.30
N ILE A 14 66.54 15.89 -14.13
CA ILE A 14 66.04 14.56 -14.50
C ILE A 14 65.49 13.78 -13.27
N ALA A 15 65.70 14.22 -12.06
CA ALA A 15 65.23 13.52 -10.83
C ALA A 15 63.86 13.96 -10.33
N CYS A 16 63.22 14.97 -10.91
CA CYS A 16 61.85 15.44 -10.48
C CYS A 16 60.71 14.97 -11.33
N CYS A 17 60.90 14.28 -12.45
CA CYS A 17 59.82 13.81 -13.32
C CYS A 17 59.38 12.35 -13.10
N ALA A 18 60.02 11.60 -12.15
CA ALA A 18 59.73 10.18 -11.94
C ALA A 18 58.83 9.87 -10.73
N LEU A 19 58.27 10.90 -10.04
CA LEU A 19 57.43 10.72 -8.83
C LEU A 19 55.98 11.22 -8.96
N LEU A 20 55.52 11.49 -10.17
CA LEU A 20 54.14 12.02 -10.46
C LEU A 20 53.23 11.05 -11.25
N VAL A 21 53.54 9.78 -11.33
CA VAL A 21 52.76 8.78 -12.09
C VAL A 21 52.21 7.64 -11.18
N SER A 22 52.01 7.86 -9.91
CA SER A 22 51.44 6.81 -9.04
C SER A 22 50.25 7.22 -8.22
N ALA A 23 49.54 8.31 -8.60
CA ALA A 23 48.33 8.80 -7.91
C ALA A 23 47.05 8.80 -8.79
N THR A 24 47.06 8.04 -9.91
CA THR A 24 45.86 7.86 -10.75
C THR A 24 45.33 6.45 -10.60
N GLY A 25 44.84 6.08 -9.45
CA GLY A 25 44.31 4.76 -9.29
C GLY A 25 43.46 4.61 -8.04
N LEU A 26 42.29 5.16 -8.03
CA LEU A 26 41.10 4.74 -7.30
C LEU A 26 40.15 5.95 -7.17
N SER A 27 39.89 6.61 -8.31
CA SER A 27 38.60 7.31 -8.42
C SER A 27 37.55 6.22 -8.42
N GLY A 28 37.20 5.71 -7.23
CA GLY A 28 35.95 4.97 -7.09
C GLY A 28 34.90 5.82 -7.75
N ILE A 29 34.29 5.34 -8.83
CA ILE A 29 33.14 5.96 -9.44
C ILE A 29 32.11 6.04 -8.35
N ALA A 30 32.03 7.18 -7.67
CA ALA A 30 30.92 7.46 -6.77
C ALA A 30 29.69 7.44 -7.67
N SER A 31 29.06 6.26 -7.79
CA SER A 31 27.79 6.14 -8.48
C SER A 31 26.85 7.14 -7.83
N ALA A 32 26.40 8.13 -8.60
CA ALA A 32 25.49 9.14 -8.05
C ALA A 32 24.29 8.43 -7.45
N GLN A 33 24.05 8.64 -6.16
CA GLN A 33 22.94 8.05 -5.43
C GLN A 33 21.61 8.46 -6.07
N THR A 34 20.80 7.49 -6.45
CA THR A 34 19.47 7.71 -7.04
C THR A 34 18.46 7.84 -5.92
N LYS A 35 17.82 9.01 -5.82
CA LYS A 35 16.72 9.24 -4.87
C LYS A 35 15.42 8.78 -5.48
N LEU A 36 14.68 7.94 -4.73
CA LEU A 36 13.39 7.39 -5.10
C LEU A 36 12.31 7.90 -4.16
N LYS A 37 11.12 8.20 -4.70
CA LYS A 37 9.96 8.63 -3.93
C LYS A 37 9.00 7.47 -3.73
N TRP A 38 8.70 7.15 -2.46
CA TRP A 38 7.68 6.18 -2.09
C TRP A 38 6.51 6.90 -1.42
N ALA A 39 5.34 6.91 -2.06
CA ALA A 39 4.17 7.61 -1.57
C ALA A 39 3.10 6.67 -1.02
N HIS A 40 2.41 7.11 0.05
CA HIS A 40 1.20 6.46 0.56
C HIS A 40 0.32 7.45 1.34
N VAL A 41 -0.94 7.07 1.56
CA VAL A 41 -1.93 7.94 2.22
C VAL A 41 -2.08 7.68 3.73
N TYR A 42 -1.40 6.65 4.27
CA TYR A 42 -1.51 6.17 5.64
C TYR A 42 -0.73 7.04 6.62
N GLU A 43 -1.14 7.04 7.89
CA GLU A 43 -0.50 7.85 8.94
C GLU A 43 0.88 7.28 9.32
N THR A 44 1.74 8.14 9.87
CA THR A 44 3.09 7.73 10.31
C THR A 44 3.09 6.76 11.48
N SER A 45 1.99 6.70 12.23
CA SER A 45 1.78 5.75 13.34
C SER A 45 1.39 4.35 12.88
N GLU A 46 1.02 4.18 11.60
CA GLU A 46 0.59 2.88 11.06
C GLU A 46 1.79 2.00 10.67
N PRO A 47 1.66 0.66 10.81
CA PRO A 47 2.70 -0.29 10.39
C PRO A 47 3.14 -0.12 8.93
N PHE A 48 2.25 0.35 8.07
CA PHE A 48 2.53 0.63 6.65
C PHE A 48 3.66 1.63 6.47
N HIS A 49 3.64 2.74 7.21
CA HIS A 49 4.71 3.73 7.17
C HIS A 49 6.01 3.17 7.75
N LYS A 50 5.93 2.60 8.95
CA LYS A 50 7.08 2.02 9.65
C LYS A 50 7.86 1.04 8.77
N TRP A 51 7.17 0.12 8.13
CA TRP A 51 7.81 -0.92 7.33
C TRP A 51 8.17 -0.45 5.92
N SER A 52 7.55 0.61 5.40
CA SER A 52 8.02 1.28 4.17
C SER A 52 9.36 2.01 4.41
N VAL A 53 9.52 2.67 5.55
CA VAL A 53 10.79 3.31 5.94
C VAL A 53 11.88 2.25 6.11
N TRP A 54 11.60 1.18 6.87
CA TRP A 54 12.52 0.05 7.02
C TRP A 54 12.93 -0.55 5.66
N ALA A 55 11.99 -0.73 4.75
CA ALA A 55 12.27 -1.24 3.41
C ALA A 55 13.18 -0.30 2.61
N GLY A 56 12.98 1.01 2.73
CA GLY A 56 13.84 2.01 2.12
C GLY A 56 15.28 1.92 2.62
N ASP A 57 15.47 1.76 3.93
CA ASP A 57 16.78 1.57 4.56
C ASP A 57 17.45 0.27 4.11
N GLU A 58 16.71 -0.84 4.04
CA GLU A 58 17.24 -2.12 3.57
C GLU A 58 17.58 -2.10 2.06
N ILE A 59 16.78 -1.43 1.23
CA ILE A 59 17.13 -1.23 -0.19
C ILE A 59 18.45 -0.46 -0.29
N LYS A 60 18.59 0.65 0.44
CA LYS A 60 19.83 1.43 0.47
C LYS A 60 21.03 0.57 0.87
N LYS A 61 20.89 -0.21 1.93
CA LYS A 61 21.93 -1.09 2.46
C LYS A 61 22.31 -2.19 1.46
N ARG A 62 21.31 -2.93 0.92
CA ARG A 62 21.55 -4.08 0.03
C ARG A 62 22.01 -3.67 -1.36
N THR A 63 21.81 -2.38 -1.75
CA THR A 63 22.31 -1.81 -3.01
C THR A 63 23.59 -0.97 -2.82
N ASN A 64 24.29 -1.12 -1.69
CA ASN A 64 25.52 -0.37 -1.37
C ASN A 64 25.35 1.15 -1.54
N GLY A 65 24.19 1.70 -1.18
CA GLY A 65 23.88 3.13 -1.24
C GLY A 65 23.49 3.66 -2.61
N LYS A 66 23.37 2.81 -3.63
CA LYS A 66 22.97 3.23 -4.99
C LYS A 66 21.58 3.85 -5.02
N TYR A 67 20.63 3.31 -4.24
CA TYR A 67 19.27 3.84 -4.13
C TYR A 67 19.00 4.37 -2.72
N GLU A 68 18.39 5.55 -2.64
CA GLU A 68 17.88 6.16 -1.40
C GLU A 68 16.38 6.37 -1.56
N VAL A 69 15.58 5.66 -0.77
CA VAL A 69 14.12 5.76 -0.81
C VAL A 69 13.65 6.79 0.21
N GLN A 70 12.95 7.82 -0.26
CA GLN A 70 12.27 8.81 0.59
C GLN A 70 10.79 8.48 0.67
N VAL A 71 10.28 8.20 1.87
CA VAL A 71 8.88 7.86 2.10
C VAL A 71 8.06 9.11 2.37
N PHE A 72 6.97 9.29 1.63
CA PHE A 72 6.04 10.41 1.71
C PHE A 72 4.68 9.91 2.23
N PRO A 73 4.41 9.99 3.55
CA PRO A 73 3.20 9.48 4.18
C PRO A 73 2.03 10.47 4.12
N ALA A 74 0.88 10.06 4.66
CA ALA A 74 -0.27 10.89 5.01
C ALA A 74 -0.74 11.82 3.88
N SER A 75 -0.77 11.30 2.64
CA SER A 75 -1.20 12.06 1.44
C SER A 75 -0.35 13.29 1.12
N THR A 76 0.91 13.36 1.58
CA THR A 76 1.79 14.52 1.32
C THR A 76 2.12 14.73 -0.16
N LEU A 77 2.03 13.69 -1.00
CA LEU A 77 2.15 13.78 -2.46
C LEU A 77 0.81 13.69 -3.20
N GLY A 78 -0.31 13.88 -2.49
CA GLY A 78 -1.65 13.82 -3.06
C GLY A 78 -2.48 12.66 -2.52
N LYS A 79 -3.77 12.64 -2.90
CA LYS A 79 -4.69 11.56 -2.58
C LYS A 79 -4.33 10.28 -3.34
N GLU A 80 -4.96 9.17 -2.99
CA GLU A 80 -4.58 7.84 -3.52
C GLU A 80 -4.70 7.76 -5.05
N ALA A 81 -5.69 8.39 -5.65
CA ALA A 81 -5.80 8.49 -7.11
C ALA A 81 -4.62 9.26 -7.74
N ASP A 82 -4.17 10.34 -7.09
CA ASP A 82 -3.07 11.18 -7.60
C ASP A 82 -1.74 10.43 -7.58
N ILE A 83 -1.43 9.69 -6.48
CA ILE A 83 -0.18 8.91 -6.41
C ILE A 83 -0.18 7.72 -7.38
N ASN A 84 -1.33 7.09 -7.65
CA ASN A 84 -1.45 6.07 -8.69
C ASN A 84 -1.19 6.65 -10.09
N GLN A 85 -1.72 7.84 -10.38
CA GLN A 85 -1.44 8.56 -11.62
C GLN A 85 0.04 8.99 -11.68
N GLY A 86 0.57 9.51 -10.56
CA GLY A 86 1.98 9.91 -10.44
C GLY A 86 2.95 8.78 -10.69
N LEU A 87 2.62 7.54 -10.28
CA LEU A 87 3.39 6.34 -10.58
C LEU A 87 3.49 6.09 -12.09
N THR A 88 2.37 6.20 -12.81
CA THR A 88 2.33 6.01 -14.26
C THR A 88 3.07 7.11 -15.01
N LEU A 89 3.00 8.35 -14.53
CA LEU A 89 3.70 9.50 -15.11
C LEU A 89 5.18 9.60 -14.72
N GLY A 90 5.64 8.79 -13.74
CA GLY A 90 7.02 8.77 -13.25
C GLY A 90 7.37 9.92 -12.30
N SER A 91 6.40 10.62 -11.74
CA SER A 91 6.62 11.63 -10.67
C SER A 91 6.77 11.00 -9.28
N VAL A 92 6.35 9.75 -9.12
CA VAL A 92 6.51 8.88 -7.97
C VAL A 92 7.08 7.53 -8.45
N ASP A 93 8.01 6.96 -7.70
CA ASP A 93 8.71 5.72 -8.09
C ASP A 93 8.08 4.46 -7.51
N ILE A 94 7.55 4.56 -6.29
CA ILE A 94 6.93 3.46 -5.55
C ILE A 94 5.68 3.98 -4.85
N ILE A 95 4.62 3.19 -4.82
CA ILE A 95 3.42 3.50 -4.04
C ILE A 95 3.02 2.31 -3.17
N LEU A 96 2.32 2.61 -2.07
CA LEU A 96 1.52 1.64 -1.33
C LEU A 96 0.05 2.07 -1.47
N SER A 97 -0.75 1.27 -2.17
CA SER A 97 -2.13 1.63 -2.55
C SER A 97 -3.03 0.40 -2.58
N GLY A 98 -4.33 0.60 -2.36
CA GLY A 98 -5.31 -0.47 -2.42
C GLY A 98 -5.37 -1.15 -3.80
N ALA A 99 -5.52 -2.46 -3.83
CA ALA A 99 -5.71 -3.20 -5.08
C ALA A 99 -6.98 -2.72 -5.84
N SER A 100 -7.94 -2.09 -5.15
CA SER A 100 -9.08 -1.40 -5.74
C SER A 100 -8.68 -0.29 -6.70
N PHE A 101 -7.67 0.52 -6.36
CA PHE A 101 -7.16 1.59 -7.21
C PHE A 101 -6.40 1.03 -8.42
N ALA A 102 -5.59 -0.01 -8.23
CA ALA A 102 -4.98 -0.75 -9.33
C ALA A 102 -6.04 -1.35 -10.27
N GLY A 103 -7.20 -1.73 -9.72
CA GLY A 103 -8.38 -2.18 -10.46
C GLY A 103 -8.99 -1.14 -11.41
N ASN A 104 -8.73 0.14 -11.24
CA ASN A 104 -9.12 1.18 -12.21
C ASN A 104 -8.35 1.03 -13.53
N THR A 105 -7.11 0.54 -13.48
CA THR A 105 -6.29 0.26 -14.66
C THR A 105 -6.50 -1.15 -15.19
N TYR A 106 -6.57 -2.15 -14.28
CA TYR A 106 -6.77 -3.55 -14.61
C TYR A 106 -7.87 -4.16 -13.73
N LYS A 107 -9.10 -4.07 -14.22
CA LYS A 107 -10.32 -4.43 -13.50
C LYS A 107 -10.33 -5.79 -12.81
N PRO A 108 -9.73 -6.87 -13.38
CA PRO A 108 -9.71 -8.16 -12.71
C PRO A 108 -9.06 -8.16 -11.32
N LEU A 109 -8.10 -7.26 -11.03
CA LEU A 109 -7.53 -7.13 -9.67
C LEU A 109 -8.58 -6.72 -8.62
N ALA A 110 -9.57 -5.94 -9.00
CA ALA A 110 -10.59 -5.44 -8.07
C ALA A 110 -11.58 -6.52 -7.63
N VAL A 111 -11.56 -7.74 -8.20
CA VAL A 111 -12.39 -8.86 -7.74
C VAL A 111 -12.15 -9.17 -6.26
N THR A 112 -10.94 -8.94 -5.76
CA THR A 112 -10.57 -9.12 -4.34
C THR A 112 -11.36 -8.25 -3.37
N TYR A 113 -12.04 -7.21 -3.88
CA TYR A 113 -12.92 -6.32 -3.12
C TYR A 113 -14.40 -6.73 -3.17
N PHE A 114 -14.72 -7.82 -3.87
CA PHE A 114 -16.08 -8.34 -3.78
C PHE A 114 -16.34 -8.82 -2.34
N PRO A 115 -17.42 -8.34 -1.69
CA PRO A 115 -17.61 -8.57 -0.27
C PRO A 115 -17.62 -10.06 0.08
N PHE A 116 -16.94 -10.41 1.19
CA PHE A 116 -16.84 -11.79 1.71
C PHE A 116 -16.15 -12.81 0.77
N ILE A 117 -15.36 -12.33 -0.23
CA ILE A 117 -14.56 -13.23 -1.08
C ILE A 117 -13.50 -13.98 -0.29
N PHE A 118 -12.85 -13.30 0.67
CA PHE A 118 -11.92 -13.93 1.59
C PHE A 118 -12.60 -14.23 2.93
N ARG A 119 -12.29 -15.39 3.51
CA ARG A 119 -12.79 -15.84 4.81
C ARG A 119 -12.13 -15.10 5.98
N ASP A 120 -10.80 -14.95 5.88
CA ASP A 120 -9.92 -14.41 6.92
C ASP A 120 -8.57 -13.99 6.35
N ALA A 121 -7.67 -13.53 7.23
CA ALA A 121 -6.31 -13.12 6.88
C ALA A 121 -5.50 -14.27 6.25
N GLU A 122 -5.64 -15.49 6.77
CA GLU A 122 -4.90 -16.67 6.27
C GLU A 122 -5.27 -16.95 4.82
N HIS A 123 -6.56 -16.91 4.49
CA HIS A 123 -7.05 -17.09 3.12
C HIS A 123 -6.45 -16.05 2.16
N LEU A 124 -6.41 -14.76 2.55
CA LEU A 124 -5.80 -13.71 1.74
C LEU A 124 -4.28 -13.92 1.59
N LEU A 125 -3.58 -14.33 2.66
CA LEU A 125 -2.15 -14.62 2.59
C LEU A 125 -1.82 -15.83 1.73
N LYS A 126 -2.70 -16.84 1.66
CA LYS A 126 -2.59 -17.97 0.71
C LYS A 126 -2.85 -17.49 -0.73
N TYR A 127 -3.86 -16.63 -0.92
CA TYR A 127 -4.10 -16.00 -2.23
C TYR A 127 -2.87 -15.23 -2.73
N ALA A 128 -2.19 -14.48 -1.87
CA ALA A 128 -0.98 -13.72 -2.23
C ALA A 128 0.14 -14.61 -2.80
N LYS A 129 0.16 -15.91 -2.47
CA LYS A 129 1.13 -16.90 -2.97
C LYS A 129 0.60 -17.75 -4.12
N SER A 130 -0.66 -17.61 -4.49
CA SER A 130 -1.35 -18.43 -5.48
C SER A 130 -1.02 -18.03 -6.92
N ASP A 131 -1.23 -18.97 -7.84
CA ASP A 131 -1.10 -18.69 -9.26
C ASP A 131 -2.16 -17.71 -9.77
N VAL A 132 -3.34 -17.66 -9.11
CA VAL A 132 -4.38 -16.66 -9.43
C VAL A 132 -3.85 -15.26 -9.21
N PHE A 133 -3.20 -15.00 -8.06
CA PHE A 133 -2.61 -13.69 -7.81
C PHE A 133 -1.49 -13.35 -8.81
N LYS A 134 -0.61 -14.31 -9.10
CA LYS A 134 0.47 -14.11 -10.08
C LYS A 134 -0.07 -13.74 -11.47
N GLU A 135 -1.12 -14.42 -11.93
CA GLU A 135 -1.79 -14.13 -13.20
C GLU A 135 -2.42 -12.72 -13.20
N LEU A 136 -3.12 -12.36 -12.12
CA LEU A 136 -3.74 -11.04 -12.00
C LEU A 136 -2.71 -9.92 -11.89
N ALA A 137 -1.63 -10.14 -11.13
CA ALA A 137 -0.51 -9.20 -11.03
C ALA A 137 0.17 -9.00 -12.38
N LYS A 138 0.47 -10.11 -13.09
CA LYS A 138 1.03 -10.02 -14.44
C LYS A 138 0.10 -9.27 -15.40
N GLY A 139 -1.20 -9.52 -15.36
CA GLY A 139 -2.17 -8.81 -16.19
C GLY A 139 -2.19 -7.30 -15.90
N TYR A 140 -2.00 -6.91 -14.63
CA TYR A 140 -1.82 -5.50 -14.27
C TYR A 140 -0.51 -4.94 -14.82
N ASP A 141 0.60 -5.66 -14.65
CA ASP A 141 1.91 -5.24 -15.15
C ASP A 141 1.85 -5.02 -16.68
N ASP A 142 1.31 -5.98 -17.41
CA ASP A 142 1.16 -5.91 -18.88
C ASP A 142 0.28 -4.72 -19.32
N LYS A 143 -0.75 -4.39 -18.53
CA LYS A 143 -1.72 -3.32 -18.86
C LYS A 143 -1.22 -1.93 -18.47
N SER A 144 -0.58 -1.81 -17.30
CA SER A 144 -0.17 -0.53 -16.71
C SER A 144 1.26 -0.13 -17.07
N GLY A 145 2.10 -1.11 -17.38
CA GLY A 145 3.55 -0.95 -17.45
C GLY A 145 4.25 -0.86 -16.10
N ASN A 146 3.52 -0.78 -14.99
CA ASN A 146 4.08 -0.78 -13.64
C ASN A 146 4.18 -2.20 -13.09
N HIS A 147 4.93 -2.41 -12.00
CA HIS A 147 5.19 -3.74 -11.45
C HIS A 147 4.72 -3.88 -10.00
N ILE A 148 3.86 -4.87 -9.74
CA ILE A 148 3.45 -5.22 -8.37
C ILE A 148 4.59 -6.01 -7.71
N THR A 149 5.23 -5.41 -6.70
CA THR A 149 6.37 -6.00 -5.99
C THR A 149 5.97 -6.76 -4.73
N ALA A 150 4.87 -6.38 -4.08
CA ALA A 150 4.35 -7.11 -2.92
C ALA A 150 2.85 -6.88 -2.71
N LEU A 151 2.19 -7.84 -2.05
CA LEU A 151 0.84 -7.69 -1.50
C LEU A 151 0.94 -7.66 0.03
N ASN A 152 0.38 -6.62 0.63
CA ASN A 152 0.34 -6.40 2.07
C ASN A 152 -1.06 -6.72 2.61
N TYR A 153 -1.17 -7.42 3.72
CA TYR A 153 -2.42 -7.52 4.46
C TYR A 153 -2.77 -6.16 5.07
N TYR A 154 -3.93 -5.62 4.72
CA TYR A 154 -4.40 -4.33 5.24
C TYR A 154 -5.23 -4.47 6.50
N GLY A 155 -5.98 -5.56 6.62
CA GLY A 155 -6.87 -5.83 7.73
C GLY A 155 -8.30 -6.15 7.31
N ALA A 156 -9.09 -6.62 8.27
CA ALA A 156 -10.53 -6.81 8.10
C ALA A 156 -11.25 -5.46 8.24
N ARG A 157 -12.01 -5.07 7.23
CA ARG A 157 -12.76 -3.81 7.23
C ARG A 157 -14.07 -3.92 7.99
N HIS A 158 -14.35 -2.92 8.80
CA HIS A 158 -15.50 -2.84 9.70
C HIS A 158 -16.21 -1.51 9.52
N VAL A 159 -17.54 -1.52 9.67
CA VAL A 159 -18.34 -0.28 9.61
C VAL A 159 -18.23 0.46 10.94
N THR A 160 -17.91 1.76 10.88
CA THR A 160 -18.14 2.66 12.02
C THR A 160 -19.29 3.60 11.72
N SER A 161 -20.03 4.01 12.73
CA SER A 161 -21.16 4.91 12.56
C SER A 161 -21.37 5.85 13.75
N SER A 162 -22.13 6.93 13.50
CA SER A 162 -22.51 7.90 14.51
C SER A 162 -23.34 7.26 15.62
N ALA A 163 -23.43 7.90 16.79
CA ALA A 163 -24.15 7.39 17.96
C ALA A 163 -25.63 7.07 17.65
N ALA A 164 -26.25 7.85 16.80
CA ALA A 164 -27.67 7.69 16.47
C ALA A 164 -27.97 6.54 15.48
N LYS A 165 -26.94 5.96 14.87
CA LYS A 165 -27.12 4.97 13.77
C LYS A 165 -26.25 3.73 13.97
N PRO A 166 -26.47 2.92 15.02
CA PRO A 166 -25.75 1.67 15.20
C PRO A 166 -26.09 0.70 14.06
N VAL A 167 -25.08 -0.01 13.55
CA VAL A 167 -25.25 -1.06 12.54
C VAL A 167 -25.11 -2.41 13.22
N THR A 168 -26.22 -3.09 13.45
CA THR A 168 -26.28 -4.39 14.16
C THR A 168 -26.65 -5.55 13.21
N LYS A 169 -27.35 -5.26 12.13
CA LYS A 169 -27.85 -6.19 11.12
C LYS A 169 -27.87 -5.54 9.73
N PRO A 170 -27.98 -6.31 8.64
CA PRO A 170 -27.92 -5.78 7.27
C PRO A 170 -28.94 -4.67 6.97
N GLU A 171 -30.15 -4.73 7.55
CA GLU A 171 -31.22 -3.77 7.33
C GLU A 171 -30.87 -2.36 7.86
N ASP A 172 -30.02 -2.26 8.87
CA ASP A 172 -29.57 -1.00 9.44
C ASP A 172 -28.70 -0.18 8.46
N MET A 173 -28.21 -0.82 7.41
CA MET A 173 -27.46 -0.16 6.33
C MET A 173 -28.36 0.64 5.39
N LYS A 174 -29.68 0.34 5.34
CA LYS A 174 -30.60 0.99 4.39
C LYS A 174 -30.67 2.50 4.64
N GLY A 175 -30.33 3.27 3.60
CA GLY A 175 -30.33 4.73 3.65
C GLY A 175 -29.18 5.36 4.46
N LEU A 176 -28.28 4.56 5.05
CA LEU A 176 -27.12 5.05 5.79
C LEU A 176 -26.19 5.80 4.85
N LYS A 177 -25.85 7.05 5.18
CA LYS A 177 -24.85 7.82 4.44
C LYS A 177 -23.47 7.33 4.86
N ILE A 178 -22.87 6.49 4.05
CA ILE A 178 -21.56 5.90 4.37
C ILE A 178 -20.48 6.37 3.40
N ARG A 179 -19.40 6.88 3.95
CA ARG A 179 -18.19 7.16 3.18
C ARG A 179 -17.50 5.85 2.78
N VAL A 180 -17.07 5.80 1.53
CA VAL A 180 -16.15 4.76 1.03
C VAL A 180 -14.93 5.42 0.39
N PRO A 181 -13.79 4.70 0.24
CA PRO A 181 -12.68 5.18 -0.59
C PRO A 181 -13.12 5.50 -2.02
N ASP A 182 -12.42 6.44 -2.66
CA ASP A 182 -12.73 6.92 -4.02
C ASP A 182 -12.27 5.92 -5.10
N ALA A 183 -12.77 4.68 -5.00
CA ALA A 183 -12.60 3.64 -6.01
C ALA A 183 -13.89 2.80 -6.13
N PRO A 184 -14.36 2.49 -7.36
CA PRO A 184 -15.65 1.84 -7.61
C PRO A 184 -15.84 0.50 -6.88
N ALA A 185 -14.75 -0.24 -6.63
CA ALA A 185 -14.81 -1.55 -5.98
C ALA A 185 -15.42 -1.51 -4.57
N TYR A 186 -15.25 -0.40 -3.84
CA TYR A 186 -15.83 -0.24 -2.50
C TYR A 186 -17.33 -0.01 -2.47
N LEU A 187 -17.96 0.24 -3.62
CA LEU A 187 -19.40 0.49 -3.70
C LEU A 187 -20.24 -0.79 -3.57
N ALA A 188 -19.66 -1.96 -3.80
CA ALA A 188 -20.39 -3.23 -3.84
C ALA A 188 -21.10 -3.53 -2.51
N PHE A 189 -20.39 -3.48 -1.38
CA PHE A 189 -20.94 -3.78 -0.06
C PHE A 189 -22.08 -2.82 0.34
N PRO A 190 -21.87 -1.50 0.44
CA PRO A 190 -22.92 -0.62 0.92
C PRO A 190 -24.13 -0.58 -0.04
N LYS A 191 -23.92 -0.57 -1.35
CA LYS A 191 -25.04 -0.54 -2.32
C LYS A 191 -25.89 -1.80 -2.27
N SER A 192 -25.28 -2.98 -2.10
CA SER A 192 -26.03 -4.23 -2.00
C SER A 192 -26.98 -4.28 -0.79
N LEU A 193 -26.70 -3.47 0.24
CA LEU A 193 -27.49 -3.34 1.46
C LEU A 193 -28.35 -2.06 1.49
N GLY A 194 -28.43 -1.33 0.37
CA GLY A 194 -29.29 -0.14 0.24
C GLY A 194 -28.75 1.11 0.93
N ALA A 195 -27.45 1.16 1.26
CA ALA A 195 -26.83 2.35 1.81
C ALA A 195 -26.50 3.40 0.73
N ASN A 196 -26.42 4.66 1.13
CA ASN A 196 -26.03 5.79 0.31
C ASN A 196 -24.50 5.96 0.41
N ALA A 197 -23.75 5.28 -0.46
CA ALA A 197 -22.31 5.32 -0.48
C ALA A 197 -21.78 6.61 -1.13
N THR A 198 -20.89 7.30 -0.43
CA THR A 198 -20.26 8.55 -0.90
C THR A 198 -18.73 8.36 -0.95
N PRO A 199 -18.13 8.32 -2.15
CA PRO A 199 -16.67 8.33 -2.29
C PRO A 199 -16.07 9.64 -1.79
N ILE A 200 -15.13 9.57 -0.84
CA ILE A 200 -14.41 10.73 -0.29
C ILE A 200 -12.93 10.34 -0.11
N ALA A 201 -12.01 11.24 -0.48
CA ALA A 201 -10.57 11.03 -0.30
C ALA A 201 -10.21 10.79 1.17
N PHE A 202 -9.19 9.93 1.43
CA PHE A 202 -8.89 9.46 2.78
C PHE A 202 -8.56 10.58 3.78
N ALA A 203 -7.84 11.62 3.34
CA ALA A 203 -7.48 12.76 4.19
C ALA A 203 -8.70 13.58 4.67
N GLU A 204 -9.83 13.52 3.96
CA GLU A 204 -11.02 14.33 4.21
C GLU A 204 -12.04 13.62 5.14
N VAL A 205 -11.82 12.32 5.43
CA VAL A 205 -12.83 11.46 6.09
C VAL A 205 -13.14 11.93 7.52
N TYR A 206 -12.12 12.25 8.32
CA TYR A 206 -12.34 12.65 9.70
C TYR A 206 -13.28 13.88 9.78
N LEU A 207 -13.02 14.89 8.96
CA LEU A 207 -13.84 16.11 8.93
C LEU A 207 -15.25 15.82 8.40
N ALA A 208 -15.40 14.96 7.39
CA ALA A 208 -16.70 14.58 6.85
C ALA A 208 -17.57 13.82 7.88
N LEU A 209 -16.95 13.01 8.74
CA LEU A 209 -17.62 12.34 9.86
C LEU A 209 -17.96 13.31 10.98
N GLN A 210 -17.03 14.20 11.34
CA GLN A 210 -17.18 15.16 12.42
C GLN A 210 -18.33 16.16 12.18
N ASN A 211 -18.45 16.65 10.95
CA ASN A 211 -19.50 17.61 10.59
C ASN A 211 -20.82 16.97 10.10
N GLY A 212 -20.90 15.62 10.07
CA GLY A 212 -22.10 14.89 9.69
C GLY A 212 -22.42 14.92 8.18
N THR A 213 -21.44 15.23 7.32
CA THR A 213 -21.59 15.07 5.86
C THR A 213 -21.92 13.61 5.53
N VAL A 214 -21.33 12.67 6.25
CA VAL A 214 -21.64 11.25 6.25
C VAL A 214 -21.87 10.76 7.69
N ASP A 215 -22.70 9.74 7.85
CA ASP A 215 -23.02 9.14 9.15
C ASP A 215 -22.04 8.02 9.53
N ALA A 216 -21.34 7.46 8.56
CA ALA A 216 -20.56 6.25 8.70
C ALA A 216 -19.35 6.23 7.75
N GLN A 217 -18.40 5.36 8.05
CA GLN A 217 -17.30 4.95 7.17
C GLN A 217 -16.96 3.47 7.42
N GLU A 218 -16.04 2.90 6.66
CA GLU A 218 -15.55 1.55 6.85
C GLU A 218 -14.03 1.48 6.65
N ASN A 219 -13.33 0.84 7.58
CA ASN A 219 -11.87 0.62 7.56
C ASN A 219 -11.47 -0.51 8.52
N PRO A 220 -10.22 -1.02 8.44
CA PRO A 220 -9.64 -1.86 9.47
C PRO A 220 -9.45 -1.14 10.80
N LEU A 221 -9.47 -1.89 11.91
CA LEU A 221 -9.34 -1.32 13.26
C LEU A 221 -8.05 -0.50 13.46
N PRO A 222 -6.86 -0.91 12.97
CA PRO A 222 -5.65 -0.10 13.10
C PRO A 222 -5.78 1.27 12.43
N THR A 223 -6.41 1.33 11.27
CA THR A 223 -6.65 2.59 10.55
C THR A 223 -7.70 3.45 11.25
N ILE A 224 -8.75 2.85 11.82
CA ILE A 224 -9.73 3.56 12.67
C ILE A 224 -9.03 4.21 13.86
N GLU A 225 -8.04 3.52 14.46
CA GLU A 225 -7.22 4.07 15.55
C GLU A 225 -6.33 5.21 15.07
N ALA A 226 -5.51 4.98 14.06
CA ALA A 226 -4.52 5.94 13.57
C ALA A 226 -5.15 7.25 13.08
N LYS A 227 -6.31 7.15 12.40
CA LYS A 227 -7.12 8.30 11.94
C LYS A 227 -8.05 8.87 12.98
N LYS A 228 -8.06 8.29 14.20
CA LYS A 228 -8.92 8.71 15.32
C LYS A 228 -10.41 8.74 14.99
N PHE A 229 -10.87 7.91 14.05
CA PHE A 229 -12.29 7.87 13.68
C PHE A 229 -13.18 7.49 14.86
N PHE A 230 -12.65 6.74 15.83
CA PHE A 230 -13.35 6.38 17.06
C PHE A 230 -13.77 7.59 17.93
N GLU A 231 -13.14 8.76 17.76
CA GLU A 231 -13.52 9.99 18.48
C GLU A 231 -14.85 10.56 17.96
N VAL A 232 -15.07 10.46 16.65
CA VAL A 232 -16.25 11.02 15.94
C VAL A 232 -17.27 9.94 15.53
N GLN A 233 -16.95 8.66 15.76
CA GLN A 233 -17.80 7.50 15.47
C GLN A 233 -18.00 6.67 16.73
N LYS A 234 -19.23 6.66 17.26
CA LYS A 234 -19.53 5.99 18.53
C LYS A 234 -19.62 4.48 18.41
N ASN A 235 -20.13 3.99 17.28
CA ASN A 235 -20.34 2.56 17.04
C ASN A 235 -19.25 2.02 16.12
N ILE A 236 -18.77 0.82 16.43
CA ILE A 236 -17.82 0.05 15.61
C ILE A 236 -18.42 -1.35 15.45
N SER A 237 -18.98 -1.62 14.26
CA SER A 237 -19.66 -2.87 13.95
C SER A 237 -18.69 -3.81 13.23
N LEU A 238 -18.35 -4.94 13.86
CA LEU A 238 -17.31 -5.87 13.38
C LEU A 238 -17.79 -6.71 12.21
N THR A 239 -18.15 -6.04 11.10
CA THR A 239 -18.73 -6.66 9.90
C THR A 239 -17.74 -7.57 9.16
N GLY A 240 -16.45 -7.21 9.10
CA GLY A 240 -15.43 -7.99 8.40
C GLY A 240 -15.79 -8.26 6.92
N HIS A 241 -16.51 -7.35 6.30
CA HIS A 241 -17.11 -7.52 4.98
C HIS A 241 -16.10 -7.54 3.83
N ILE A 242 -14.91 -6.98 4.04
CA ILE A 242 -13.75 -7.09 3.15
C ILE A 242 -12.52 -7.44 3.99
N ILE A 243 -11.84 -8.50 3.63
CA ILE A 243 -10.47 -8.79 4.08
C ILE A 243 -9.55 -8.13 3.07
N ASP A 244 -8.97 -7.00 3.45
CA ASP A 244 -8.39 -6.04 2.52
C ASP A 244 -6.88 -6.20 2.34
N SER A 245 -6.39 -5.73 1.19
CA SER A 245 -4.98 -5.76 0.82
C SER A 245 -4.51 -4.47 0.18
N LEU A 246 -3.25 -4.14 0.44
CA LEU A 246 -2.54 -3.07 -0.25
C LEU A 246 -1.46 -3.67 -1.15
N LEU A 247 -1.26 -3.06 -2.29
CA LEU A 247 -0.18 -3.41 -3.21
C LEU A 247 0.97 -2.42 -3.05
N THR A 248 2.19 -2.94 -2.89
CA THR A 248 3.39 -2.16 -3.15
C THR A 248 3.66 -2.26 -4.64
N ILE A 249 3.65 -1.11 -5.33
CA ILE A 249 3.79 -1.05 -6.78
C ILE A 249 4.97 -0.15 -7.13
N THR A 250 5.88 -0.67 -7.93
CA THR A 250 7.05 0.06 -8.46
C THR A 250 6.72 0.56 -9.88
N SER A 251 7.10 1.81 -10.19
CA SER A 251 6.90 2.36 -11.53
C SER A 251 7.65 1.56 -12.58
N GLY A 252 7.04 1.40 -13.76
CA GLY A 252 7.68 0.71 -14.86
C GLY A 252 8.97 1.37 -15.31
N GLN A 253 9.06 2.69 -15.18
CA GLN A 253 10.28 3.45 -15.50
C GLN A 253 11.44 3.09 -14.56
N LEU A 254 11.18 2.92 -13.25
CA LEU A 254 12.19 2.45 -12.31
C LEU A 254 12.48 0.97 -12.56
N TRP A 255 11.44 0.12 -12.64
CA TRP A 255 11.59 -1.33 -12.78
C TRP A 255 12.42 -1.74 -14.01
N ALA A 256 12.25 -1.03 -15.12
CA ALA A 256 13.02 -1.27 -16.35
C ALA A 256 14.52 -0.94 -16.21
N LYS A 257 14.88 0.00 -15.31
CA LYS A 257 16.28 0.42 -15.08
C LYS A 257 17.02 -0.48 -14.11
N LEU A 258 16.31 -1.27 -13.30
CA LEU A 258 16.91 -2.17 -12.32
C LEU A 258 17.56 -3.37 -13.02
N SER A 259 18.78 -3.73 -12.60
CA SER A 259 19.39 -5.01 -12.97
C SER A 259 18.61 -6.20 -12.39
N ALA A 260 18.90 -7.42 -12.82
CA ALA A 260 18.27 -8.62 -12.30
C ALA A 260 18.47 -8.76 -10.77
N ASP A 261 19.69 -8.50 -10.27
CA ASP A 261 20.02 -8.55 -8.85
C ASP A 261 19.28 -7.45 -8.06
N GLU A 262 19.20 -6.25 -8.62
CA GLU A 262 18.46 -5.15 -8.00
C GLU A 262 16.95 -5.42 -7.95
N LYS A 263 16.36 -5.96 -9.02
CA LYS A 263 14.96 -6.42 -9.01
C LYS A 263 14.71 -7.45 -7.92
N LYS A 264 15.63 -8.38 -7.73
CA LYS A 264 15.56 -9.37 -6.66
C LYS A 264 15.63 -8.70 -5.28
N ILE A 265 16.56 -7.77 -5.06
CA ILE A 265 16.68 -7.02 -3.81
C ILE A 265 15.37 -6.27 -3.50
N PHE A 266 14.83 -5.53 -4.47
CA PHE A 266 13.58 -4.78 -4.30
C PHE A 266 12.41 -5.71 -3.96
N SER A 267 12.26 -6.81 -4.70
CA SER A 267 11.19 -7.78 -4.46
C SER A 267 11.30 -8.43 -3.08
N ASP A 268 12.49 -8.91 -2.71
CA ASP A 268 12.73 -9.57 -1.42
C ASP A 268 12.46 -8.62 -0.25
N VAL A 269 12.98 -7.38 -0.30
CA VAL A 269 12.80 -6.39 0.76
C VAL A 269 11.34 -5.98 0.91
N MET A 270 10.64 -5.74 -0.20
CA MET A 270 9.22 -5.36 -0.17
C MET A 270 8.33 -6.50 0.32
N GLN A 271 8.66 -7.74 -0.03
CA GLN A 271 7.97 -8.91 0.49
C GLN A 271 8.22 -9.10 2.00
N GLU A 272 9.47 -8.92 2.48
CA GLU A 272 9.79 -8.94 3.91
C GLU A 272 9.03 -7.84 4.68
N ALA A 273 8.93 -6.64 4.12
CA ALA A 273 8.16 -5.53 4.70
C ALA A 273 6.66 -5.87 4.77
N ALA A 274 6.10 -6.45 3.71
CA ALA A 274 4.71 -6.87 3.67
C ALA A 274 4.39 -7.93 4.72
N GLU A 275 5.28 -8.91 4.93
CA GLU A 275 5.13 -9.94 5.96
C GLU A 275 5.19 -9.35 7.37
N LYS A 276 6.12 -8.40 7.61
CA LYS A 276 6.25 -7.70 8.90
C LYS A 276 5.00 -6.85 9.19
N THR A 277 4.52 -6.13 8.18
CA THR A 277 3.28 -5.36 8.23
C THR A 277 2.09 -6.25 8.59
N GLY A 278 1.91 -7.35 7.86
CA GLY A 278 0.79 -8.27 8.07
C GLY A 278 0.76 -8.86 9.47
N ARG A 279 1.91 -9.28 10.02
CA ARG A 279 1.99 -9.78 11.41
C ARG A 279 1.59 -8.72 12.43
N GLU A 280 2.02 -7.47 12.24
CA GLU A 280 1.71 -6.38 13.16
C GLU A 280 0.22 -5.97 13.09
N ILE A 281 -0.35 -5.95 11.88
CA ILE A 281 -1.79 -5.67 11.69
C ILE A 281 -2.65 -6.75 12.33
N ILE A 282 -2.38 -8.04 12.09
CA ILE A 282 -3.13 -9.16 12.68
C ILE A 282 -3.11 -9.09 14.22
N ALA A 283 -1.93 -8.83 14.80
CA ALA A 283 -1.79 -8.68 16.25
C ALA A 283 -2.59 -7.47 16.79
N SER A 284 -2.64 -6.38 16.03
CA SER A 284 -3.37 -5.17 16.40
C SER A 284 -4.89 -5.36 16.36
N GLU A 285 -5.42 -6.07 15.36
CA GLU A 285 -6.86 -6.33 15.23
C GLU A 285 -7.43 -7.04 16.47
N VAL A 286 -6.69 -8.02 17.01
CA VAL A 286 -7.11 -8.75 18.22
C VAL A 286 -7.21 -7.82 19.43
N ARG A 287 -6.27 -6.89 19.58
CA ARG A 287 -6.18 -5.98 20.74
C ARG A 287 -7.17 -4.82 20.64
N LEU A 288 -7.30 -4.22 19.46
CA LEU A 288 -7.99 -2.94 19.27
C LEU A 288 -9.49 -2.99 19.55
N ALA A 289 -10.17 -4.10 19.26
CA ALA A 289 -11.59 -4.24 19.56
C ALA A 289 -11.86 -4.02 21.07
N GLU A 290 -11.04 -4.59 21.96
CA GLU A 290 -11.16 -4.42 23.40
C GLU A 290 -10.72 -3.02 23.86
N GLU A 291 -9.72 -2.44 23.23
CA GLU A 291 -9.28 -1.07 23.55
C GLU A 291 -10.33 -0.02 23.19
N PHE A 292 -11.02 -0.16 22.07
CA PHE A 292 -12.12 0.73 21.70
C PHE A 292 -13.28 0.65 22.72
N LYS A 293 -13.61 -0.54 23.24
CA LYS A 293 -14.57 -0.68 24.33
C LYS A 293 -14.13 0.11 25.58
N LYS A 294 -12.85 -0.01 25.96
CA LYS A 294 -12.28 0.73 27.10
C LYS A 294 -12.28 2.25 26.87
N LYS A 295 -12.14 2.70 25.64
CA LYS A 295 -12.28 4.12 25.24
C LYS A 295 -13.74 4.59 25.22
N GLY A 296 -14.70 3.71 25.49
CA GLY A 296 -16.13 4.01 25.57
C GLY A 296 -16.86 3.95 24.23
N ASN A 297 -16.27 3.34 23.20
CA ASN A 297 -16.97 3.04 21.95
C ASN A 297 -17.87 1.81 22.12
N ASN A 298 -18.98 1.79 21.42
CA ASN A 298 -19.87 0.65 21.30
C ASN A 298 -19.35 -0.30 20.23
N VAL A 299 -18.57 -1.31 20.62
CA VAL A 299 -18.06 -2.32 19.72
C VAL A 299 -19.08 -3.46 19.60
N ILE A 300 -19.68 -3.58 18.42
CA ILE A 300 -20.79 -4.48 18.11
C ILE A 300 -20.30 -5.70 17.36
N THR A 301 -20.45 -6.87 17.94
CA THR A 301 -20.30 -8.14 17.22
C THR A 301 -21.57 -8.41 16.43
N VAL A 302 -21.46 -8.49 15.11
CA VAL A 302 -22.60 -8.74 14.22
C VAL A 302 -22.60 -10.18 13.71
N ASP A 303 -23.75 -10.66 13.25
CA ASP A 303 -23.84 -11.91 12.48
C ASP A 303 -23.29 -11.67 11.06
N LYS A 304 -22.04 -12.06 10.85
CA LYS A 304 -21.35 -11.93 9.55
C LYS A 304 -22.03 -12.77 8.46
N ASN A 305 -22.65 -13.90 8.81
CA ASN A 305 -23.34 -14.74 7.83
C ASN A 305 -24.61 -14.04 7.32
N ALA A 306 -25.38 -13.39 8.21
CA ALA A 306 -26.54 -12.58 7.81
C ALA A 306 -26.12 -11.47 6.83
N PHE A 307 -25.02 -10.76 7.10
CA PHE A 307 -24.49 -9.75 6.17
C PHE A 307 -24.06 -10.36 4.83
N ARG A 308 -23.34 -11.48 4.86
CA ARG A 308 -22.90 -12.19 3.66
C ARG A 308 -24.07 -12.65 2.81
N GLU A 309 -25.07 -13.27 3.40
CA GLU A 309 -26.29 -13.72 2.70
C GLU A 309 -27.06 -12.57 2.09
N ALA A 310 -27.24 -11.47 2.84
CA ALA A 310 -27.91 -10.27 2.33
C ALA A 310 -27.16 -9.66 1.13
N VAL A 311 -25.82 -9.60 1.18
CA VAL A 311 -25.01 -9.14 0.03
C VAL A 311 -25.17 -10.06 -1.16
N LEU A 312 -24.95 -11.38 -1.00
CA LEU A 312 -24.99 -12.34 -2.11
C LEU A 312 -26.37 -12.52 -2.73
N LYS A 313 -27.44 -12.21 -1.97
CA LYS A 313 -28.81 -12.15 -2.50
C LYS A 313 -29.00 -10.97 -3.46
N ASN A 314 -28.33 -9.84 -3.21
CA ASN A 314 -28.58 -8.58 -3.89
C ASN A 314 -27.55 -8.25 -4.97
N THR A 315 -26.39 -8.92 -4.99
CA THR A 315 -25.34 -8.67 -5.98
C THR A 315 -24.45 -9.89 -6.17
N LYS A 316 -23.83 -9.99 -7.34
CA LYS A 316 -22.88 -11.04 -7.72
C LYS A 316 -21.65 -10.42 -8.40
N PRO A 317 -20.50 -11.13 -8.48
CA PRO A 317 -19.27 -10.59 -9.04
C PRO A 317 -19.44 -10.00 -10.46
N THR A 318 -20.24 -10.66 -11.30
CA THR A 318 -20.48 -10.23 -12.68
C THR A 318 -21.22 -8.90 -12.80
N ASP A 319 -22.02 -8.48 -11.81
CA ASP A 319 -22.70 -7.20 -11.78
C ASP A 319 -21.72 -6.02 -11.68
N HIS A 320 -20.51 -6.30 -11.17
CA HIS A 320 -19.40 -5.34 -11.07
C HIS A 320 -18.41 -5.50 -12.22
N GLY A 321 -18.70 -6.40 -13.19
CA GLY A 321 -17.85 -6.71 -14.32
C GLY A 321 -16.60 -7.50 -13.95
N TYR A 322 -16.63 -8.24 -12.84
CA TYR A 322 -15.60 -9.22 -12.49
C TYR A 322 -15.88 -10.55 -13.18
N ARG A 323 -14.81 -11.29 -13.50
CA ARG A 323 -14.94 -12.62 -14.08
C ARG A 323 -15.34 -13.61 -13.00
N GLN A 324 -16.40 -14.37 -13.21
CA GLN A 324 -16.86 -15.41 -12.27
C GLN A 324 -15.74 -16.42 -11.98
N GLN A 325 -14.99 -16.79 -13.01
CA GLN A 325 -13.87 -17.70 -12.88
C GLN A 325 -12.82 -17.24 -11.85
N ASP A 326 -12.49 -15.94 -11.81
CA ASP A 326 -11.51 -15.43 -10.83
C ASP A 326 -12.05 -15.51 -9.42
N TYR A 327 -13.34 -15.15 -9.24
CA TYR A 327 -14.02 -15.29 -7.95
C TYR A 327 -14.02 -16.74 -7.47
N ASP A 328 -14.37 -17.69 -8.34
CA ASP A 328 -14.45 -19.12 -8.00
C ASP A 328 -13.06 -19.68 -7.64
N ARG A 329 -12.03 -19.33 -8.40
CA ARG A 329 -10.64 -19.74 -8.13
C ARG A 329 -10.13 -19.19 -6.81
N ILE A 330 -10.44 -17.93 -6.49
CA ILE A 330 -10.04 -17.32 -5.22
C ILE A 330 -10.76 -18.00 -4.06
N THR A 331 -12.08 -18.15 -4.13
CA THR A 331 -12.87 -18.74 -3.05
C THR A 331 -12.53 -20.22 -2.79
N ALA A 332 -12.03 -20.93 -3.81
CA ALA A 332 -11.60 -22.33 -3.72
C ALA A 332 -10.23 -22.53 -3.01
N ILE A 333 -9.45 -21.48 -2.79
CA ILE A 333 -8.17 -21.55 -2.06
C ILE A 333 -8.45 -22.03 -0.62
N LYS A 334 -7.78 -23.13 -0.21
CA LYS A 334 -7.95 -23.77 1.11
C LYS A 334 -6.96 -23.27 2.15
#